data_d82f22591b22ed04df7bf2dc0249ced6
#
_entry.id   d82f22591b22ed04df7bf2dc0249ced6
#
_cell.length_a   1.000
_cell.length_b   1.000
_cell.length_c   1.000
_cell.angle_alpha   90.00
_cell.angle_beta   90.00
_cell.angle_gamma   90.00
#
_symmetry.space_group_name_H-M   'P 1'
#
loop_
_entity.id
_entity.type
_entity.pdbx_description
1 polymer ?
#
loop_
_entity_poly.entity_id
_entity_poly.type
_entity_poly.pdbx_seq_one_letter_code
_entity_poly.pdbx_strand_id
1 'polypeptide(L)'
;MLQEGKWKGRRILPAEWVREASSDLVWSVPHMLTPELCERIGMTKENSDWLQGYGYQMWRCRHNAFRADGANGQYIIILPEKDAVIVTTAFVKNMQQELNLIWDHLLPVL
;
A
#
# COMPACT_ATOMS: atom_id res chain seq x y z
N MET A 1 9.72 3.56 -8.63
CA MET A 1 8.75 2.51 -8.29
C MET A 1 7.66 2.39 -9.36
N LEU A 2 6.87 3.42 -9.65
CA LEU A 2 5.77 3.40 -10.63
C LEU A 2 6.19 2.88 -12.02
N GLN A 3 7.32 3.31 -12.54
CA GLN A 3 7.86 2.92 -13.84
C GLN A 3 8.84 1.74 -13.76
N GLU A 4 8.61 0.81 -12.84
CA GLU A 4 9.41 -0.41 -12.66
C GLU A 4 10.94 -0.16 -12.63
N GLY A 5 11.37 0.90 -11.95
CA GLY A 5 12.79 1.24 -11.79
C GLY A 5 13.39 2.06 -12.92
N LYS A 6 12.59 2.60 -13.84
CA LYS A 6 13.03 3.57 -14.85
C LYS A 6 12.81 5.01 -14.39
N TRP A 7 13.68 5.89 -14.85
CA TRP A 7 13.54 7.34 -14.73
C TRP A 7 13.95 8.01 -16.04
N LYS A 8 13.04 8.77 -16.64
CA LYS A 8 13.27 9.42 -17.95
C LYS A 8 13.80 8.46 -19.01
N GLY A 9 13.21 7.27 -19.11
CA GLY A 9 13.62 6.21 -20.05
C GLY A 9 14.88 5.43 -19.65
N ARG A 10 15.65 5.87 -18.65
CA ARG A 10 16.86 5.21 -18.19
C ARG A 10 16.54 4.27 -17.03
N ARG A 11 17.08 3.05 -17.08
CA ARG A 11 16.97 2.09 -15.96
C ARG A 11 17.88 2.50 -14.81
N ILE A 12 17.30 2.68 -13.63
CA ILE A 12 18.00 3.00 -12.38
C ILE A 12 18.04 1.77 -11.46
N LEU A 13 16.93 1.00 -11.40
CA LEU A 13 16.82 -0.23 -10.61
C LEU A 13 16.36 -1.38 -11.52
N PRO A 14 16.79 -2.63 -11.27
CA PRO A 14 16.23 -3.80 -11.95
C PRO A 14 14.71 -3.88 -11.75
N ALA A 15 13.97 -4.25 -12.79
CA ALA A 15 12.52 -4.38 -12.71
C ALA A 15 12.12 -5.49 -11.73
N GLU A 16 12.89 -6.59 -11.70
CA GLU A 16 12.70 -7.70 -10.76
C GLU A 16 12.78 -7.23 -9.32
N TRP A 17 13.76 -6.38 -9.00
CA TRP A 17 13.91 -5.83 -7.65
C TRP A 17 12.69 -4.99 -7.25
N VAL A 18 12.19 -4.17 -8.15
CA VAL A 18 10.99 -3.34 -7.90
C VAL A 18 9.76 -4.21 -7.66
N ARG A 19 9.59 -5.27 -8.46
CA ARG A 19 8.47 -6.22 -8.29
C ARG A 19 8.56 -6.95 -6.96
N GLU A 20 9.74 -7.45 -6.61
CA GLU A 20 9.98 -8.14 -5.34
C GLU A 20 9.76 -7.21 -4.15
N ALA A 21 10.33 -5.99 -4.19
CA ALA A 21 10.21 -5.00 -3.12
C ALA A 21 8.75 -4.60 -2.82
N SER A 22 7.89 -4.64 -3.83
CA SER A 22 6.47 -4.30 -3.72
C SER A 22 5.53 -5.51 -3.64
N SER A 23 6.07 -6.71 -3.46
CA SER A 23 5.28 -7.94 -3.34
C SER A 23 4.92 -8.28 -1.89
N ASP A 24 4.04 -9.26 -1.72
CA ASP A 24 3.67 -9.82 -0.42
C ASP A 24 4.71 -10.87 -0.01
N LEU A 25 5.74 -10.44 0.70
CA LEU A 25 6.81 -11.32 1.16
C LEU A 25 6.58 -11.83 2.59
N VAL A 26 5.96 -11.02 3.43
CA VAL A 26 5.72 -11.36 4.83
C VAL A 26 4.36 -10.86 5.28
N TRP A 27 3.83 -11.50 6.35
CA TRP A 27 2.63 -11.04 7.03
C TRP A 27 2.82 -9.60 7.55
N SER A 28 1.93 -8.71 7.16
CA SER A 28 2.13 -7.28 7.33
C SER A 28 1.60 -6.68 8.63
N VAL A 29 0.77 -7.41 9.36
CA VAL A 29 0.23 -6.90 10.62
C VAL A 29 1.18 -7.14 11.79
N PRO A 30 1.12 -6.29 12.83
CA PRO A 30 1.88 -6.51 14.06
C PRO A 30 1.65 -7.93 14.62
N HIS A 31 2.67 -8.51 15.20
CA HIS A 31 2.63 -9.88 15.75
C HIS A 31 1.49 -10.13 16.77
N MET A 32 0.91 -9.07 17.33
CA MET A 32 -0.25 -9.16 18.23
C MET A 32 -1.58 -9.37 17.48
N LEU A 33 -1.64 -9.12 16.18
CA LEU A 33 -2.82 -9.34 15.36
C LEU A 33 -2.67 -10.66 14.60
N THR A 34 -3.04 -11.75 15.26
CA THR A 34 -3.06 -13.06 14.58
C THR A 34 -4.21 -13.15 13.58
N PRO A 35 -4.16 -14.06 12.59
CA PRO A 35 -5.27 -14.28 11.66
C PRO A 35 -6.61 -14.50 12.38
N GLU A 36 -6.60 -15.28 13.47
CA GLU A 36 -7.80 -15.60 14.27
C GLU A 36 -8.35 -14.33 14.97
N LEU A 37 -7.47 -13.46 15.46
CA LEU A 37 -7.90 -12.20 16.06
C LEU A 37 -8.46 -11.26 14.98
N CYS A 38 -7.84 -11.17 13.82
CA CYS A 38 -8.34 -10.36 12.71
C CYS A 38 -9.75 -10.81 12.31
N GLU A 39 -9.97 -12.10 12.14
CA GLU A 39 -11.29 -12.66 11.83
C GLU A 39 -12.31 -12.29 12.92
N ARG A 40 -11.96 -12.47 14.18
CA ARG A 40 -12.84 -12.18 15.33
C ARG A 40 -13.25 -10.71 15.42
N ILE A 41 -12.38 -9.77 15.03
CA ILE A 41 -12.70 -8.33 15.02
C ILE A 41 -13.25 -7.85 13.68
N GLY A 42 -13.48 -8.75 12.71
CA GLY A 42 -14.03 -8.43 11.40
C GLY A 42 -13.06 -7.74 10.45
N MET A 43 -11.75 -7.86 10.69
CA MET A 43 -10.72 -7.35 9.79
C MET A 43 -10.42 -8.39 8.70
N THR A 44 -10.71 -8.06 7.45
CA THR A 44 -10.53 -8.95 6.30
C THR A 44 -9.69 -8.30 5.22
N LYS A 45 -9.23 -9.08 4.24
CA LYS A 45 -8.49 -8.55 3.07
C LYS A 45 -9.32 -7.58 2.23
N GLU A 46 -10.64 -7.71 2.26
CA GLU A 46 -11.57 -6.85 1.52
C GLU A 46 -11.74 -5.48 2.16
N ASN A 47 -11.57 -5.36 3.49
CA ASN A 47 -11.80 -4.11 4.21
C ASN A 47 -10.56 -3.48 4.86
N SER A 48 -9.40 -4.16 4.80
CA SER A 48 -8.18 -3.67 5.43
C SER A 48 -6.98 -3.69 4.50
N ASP A 49 -6.32 -2.55 4.38
CA ASP A 49 -5.04 -2.39 3.70
C ASP A 49 -3.84 -2.86 4.55
N TRP A 50 -4.08 -3.28 5.79
CA TRP A 50 -3.07 -3.84 6.68
C TRP A 50 -2.89 -5.35 6.50
N LEU A 51 -3.79 -6.03 5.77
CA LEU A 51 -3.76 -7.48 5.55
C LEU A 51 -3.28 -7.86 4.13
N GLN A 52 -2.73 -6.91 3.37
CA GLN A 52 -2.35 -7.16 1.97
C GLN A 52 -0.92 -7.69 1.79
N GLY A 53 -0.10 -7.63 2.83
CA GLY A 53 1.29 -8.07 2.83
C GLY A 53 2.30 -6.92 2.86
N TYR A 54 3.57 -7.28 3.05
CA TYR A 54 4.69 -6.35 3.21
C TYR A 54 5.93 -6.85 2.47
N GLY A 55 6.52 -5.99 1.65
CA GLY A 55 7.75 -6.27 0.93
C GLY A 55 8.96 -5.60 1.56
N TYR A 56 9.84 -5.02 0.76
CA TYR A 56 11.03 -4.28 1.24
C TYR A 56 10.63 -2.86 1.66
N GLN A 57 10.15 -2.72 2.89
CA GLN A 57 9.61 -1.47 3.47
C GLN A 57 8.43 -0.88 2.67
N MET A 58 7.75 -1.71 1.89
CA MET A 58 6.56 -1.36 1.12
C MET A 58 5.39 -2.19 1.60
N TRP A 59 4.30 -1.53 2.00
CA TRP A 59 3.04 -2.15 2.34
C TRP A 59 2.23 -2.40 1.09
N ARG A 60 1.72 -3.62 0.93
CA ARG A 60 0.70 -3.86 -0.10
C ARG A 60 -0.62 -3.20 0.32
N CYS A 61 -1.41 -2.82 -0.68
CA CYS A 61 -2.75 -2.27 -0.53
C CYS A 61 -3.74 -3.07 -1.36
N ARG A 62 -5.02 -2.85 -1.09
CA ARG A 62 -6.09 -3.22 -2.02
C ARG A 62 -5.84 -2.52 -3.37
N HIS A 63 -6.62 -2.89 -4.40
CA HIS A 63 -6.55 -2.27 -5.75
C HIS A 63 -5.18 -2.40 -6.42
N ASN A 64 -4.46 -3.48 -6.13
CA ASN A 64 -3.12 -3.76 -6.65
C ASN A 64 -2.11 -2.61 -6.43
N ALA A 65 -2.37 -1.78 -5.44
CA ALA A 65 -1.49 -0.69 -5.03
C ALA A 65 -0.44 -1.15 -3.99
N PHE A 66 0.55 -0.31 -3.77
CA PHE A 66 1.49 -0.43 -2.65
C PHE A 66 1.89 0.97 -2.16
N ARG A 67 2.35 1.05 -0.94
CA ARG A 67 2.63 2.34 -0.31
C ARG A 67 3.88 2.34 0.56
N ALA A 68 4.55 3.50 0.65
CA ALA A 68 5.31 3.89 1.81
C ALA A 68 4.34 4.50 2.83
N ASP A 69 4.57 4.20 4.10
CA ASP A 69 3.63 4.47 5.18
C ASP A 69 4.37 5.11 6.36
N GLY A 70 3.87 6.24 6.79
CA GLY A 70 4.33 6.95 7.96
C GLY A 70 3.21 7.14 8.99
N ALA A 71 3.56 7.48 10.21
CA ALA A 71 2.59 7.67 11.28
C ALA A 71 1.54 8.75 10.94
N ASN A 72 0.32 8.53 11.40
CA ASN A 72 -0.78 9.50 11.33
C ASN A 72 -1.28 9.84 9.91
N GLY A 73 -1.08 8.95 8.92
CA GLY A 73 -1.60 9.17 7.57
C GLY A 73 -0.62 9.88 6.63
N GLN A 74 0.65 9.65 6.80
CA GLN A 74 1.67 10.09 5.85
C GLN A 74 1.85 8.97 4.80
N TYR A 75 1.37 9.16 3.59
CA TYR A 75 1.44 8.12 2.55
C TYR A 75 2.12 8.59 1.27
N ILE A 76 2.83 7.65 0.64
CA ILE A 76 3.13 7.68 -0.79
C ILE A 76 2.55 6.40 -1.36
N ILE A 77 1.42 6.51 -2.05
CA ILE A 77 0.68 5.39 -2.63
C ILE A 77 1.00 5.31 -4.11
N ILE A 78 1.44 4.15 -4.56
CA ILE A 78 1.76 3.87 -5.95
C ILE A 78 0.64 2.99 -6.55
N LEU A 79 0.07 3.44 -7.65
CA LEU A 79 -1.01 2.80 -8.39
C LEU A 79 -0.52 2.45 -9.80
N PRO A 80 0.16 1.30 -10.00
CA PRO A 80 0.75 0.97 -11.30
C PRO A 80 -0.27 0.87 -12.43
N GLU A 81 -1.47 0.34 -12.15
CA GLU A 81 -2.54 0.17 -13.14
C GLU A 81 -3.15 1.50 -13.60
N LYS A 82 -2.98 2.56 -12.82
CA LYS A 82 -3.47 3.91 -13.11
C LYS A 82 -2.36 4.87 -13.57
N ASP A 83 -1.12 4.38 -13.63
CA ASP A 83 0.08 5.22 -13.86
C ASP A 83 0.10 6.45 -12.95
N ALA A 84 -0.27 6.27 -11.67
CA ALA A 84 -0.49 7.37 -10.73
C ALA A 84 0.25 7.16 -9.39
N VAL A 85 0.60 8.25 -8.76
CA VAL A 85 1.12 8.33 -7.40
C VAL A 85 0.26 9.32 -6.62
N ILE A 86 -0.22 8.91 -5.45
CA ILE A 86 -0.93 9.77 -4.50
C ILE A 86 -0.01 10.01 -3.30
N VAL A 87 0.16 11.25 -2.94
CA VAL A 87 0.93 11.63 -1.73
C VAL A 87 0.00 12.37 -0.78
N THR A 88 -0.04 11.92 0.46
CA THR A 88 -0.77 12.60 1.54
C THR A 88 0.15 13.01 2.67
N THR A 89 -0.16 14.14 3.26
CA THR A 89 0.38 14.58 4.55
C THR A 89 -0.81 14.89 5.45
N ALA A 90 -1.00 14.08 6.47
CA ALA A 90 -2.18 14.17 7.33
C ALA A 90 -1.82 13.98 8.81
N PHE A 91 -2.75 14.30 9.67
CA PHE A 91 -2.69 13.96 11.09
C PHE A 91 -4.04 13.34 11.49
N VAL A 92 -4.20 12.07 11.18
CA VAL A 92 -5.44 11.31 11.41
C VAL A 92 -5.22 10.19 12.44
N LYS A 93 -6.25 9.91 13.21
CA LYS A 93 -6.25 8.77 14.14
C LYS A 93 -6.59 7.45 13.44
N ASN A 94 -7.51 7.50 12.49
CA ASN A 94 -7.94 6.33 11.74
C ASN A 94 -7.31 6.34 10.34
N MET A 95 -6.13 5.76 10.24
CA MET A 95 -5.36 5.70 9.01
C MET A 95 -6.02 4.83 7.92
N GLN A 96 -6.80 3.80 8.31
CA GLN A 96 -7.57 3.00 7.35
C GLN A 96 -8.70 3.81 6.72
N GLN A 97 -9.34 4.68 7.48
CA GLN A 97 -10.38 5.55 6.95
C GLN A 97 -9.86 6.52 5.90
N GLU A 98 -8.65 7.05 6.09
CA GLU A 98 -7.99 7.89 5.06
C GLU A 98 -7.76 7.11 3.77
N LEU A 99 -7.26 5.88 3.86
CA LEU A 99 -7.11 5.00 2.70
C LEU A 99 -8.45 4.72 2.03
N ASN A 100 -9.51 4.46 2.81
CA ASN A 100 -10.86 4.26 2.25
C ASN A 100 -11.35 5.50 1.48
N LEU A 101 -11.13 6.71 1.99
CA LEU A 101 -11.48 7.94 1.27
C LEU A 101 -10.73 8.05 -0.06
N ILE A 102 -9.47 7.64 -0.11
CA ILE A 102 -8.69 7.60 -1.35
C ILE A 102 -9.29 6.60 -2.34
N TRP A 103 -9.65 5.39 -1.86
CA TRP A 103 -10.26 4.36 -2.71
C TRP A 103 -11.63 4.75 -3.22
N ASP A 104 -12.44 5.37 -2.38
CA ASP A 104 -13.82 5.70 -2.70
C ASP A 104 -13.96 6.96 -3.58
N HIS A 105 -13.05 7.93 -3.44
CA HIS A 105 -13.20 9.24 -4.07
C HIS A 105 -12.13 9.59 -5.09
N LEU A 106 -10.88 9.18 -4.90
CA LEU A 106 -9.78 9.50 -5.84
C LEU A 106 -9.58 8.40 -6.88
N LEU A 107 -9.56 7.15 -6.47
CA LEU A 107 -9.33 6.04 -7.39
C LEU A 107 -10.33 5.99 -8.58
N PRO A 108 -11.64 6.28 -8.41
CA PRO A 108 -12.59 6.25 -9.52
C PRO A 108 -12.38 7.34 -10.58
N VAL A 109 -11.66 8.42 -10.25
CA VAL A 109 -11.43 9.57 -11.16
C VAL A 109 -10.03 9.54 -11.80
N LEU A 110 -9.21 8.57 -11.46
CA LEU A 110 -7.94 8.27 -12.09
C LEU A 110 -8.12 7.25 -13.22
#